data_97a693d49c2781b7efaec56788df13bf
#
_entry.id   97a693d49c2781b7efaec56788df13bf
#
_cell.length_a   1.000
_cell.length_b   1.000
_cell.length_c   1.000
_cell.angle_alpha   90.00
_cell.angle_beta   90.00
_cell.angle_gamma   90.00
#
_symmetry.space_group_name_H-M   'P 1'
#
loop_
_entity.id
_entity.type
_entity.pdbx_description
1 polymer ?
#
loop_
_entity_poly.entity_id
_entity_poly.type
_entity_poly.pdbx_seq_one_letter_code
_entity_poly.pdbx_strand_id
1 'polypeptide(L)'
;MRLAAVIMLAALLVVPSAEAWRTTGTQWHSGTIRVANIAPDFEWPLQQAVAAWNASGAHVRFVRVPRAQAQVVVGARLDAGDEDEAGLAEMQTVNGWIRSGTVYIRSGTPRYAAAQIFAHELGHILGLGHENRACATMNSMLQGDHPFRCAAPPPGTWRCGLVTKDDASAAAHLYGGTPRAQAHEFCSVRG
;
A
#
# COMPACT_ATOMS: atom_id res chain seq x y z
N MET A 1 38.43 -1.78 -55.38
CA MET A 1 38.16 -2.29 -54.00
C MET A 1 37.00 -1.47 -53.41
N ARG A 2 35.82 -2.09 -53.25
CA ARG A 2 34.66 -1.45 -52.64
C ARG A 2 34.54 -1.96 -51.20
N LEU A 3 34.75 -1.10 -50.21
CA LEU A 3 34.50 -1.41 -48.79
C LEU A 3 32.98 -1.37 -48.55
N ALA A 4 32.43 -2.50 -48.18
CA ALA A 4 31.03 -2.58 -47.67
C ALA A 4 31.05 -2.26 -46.15
N ALA A 5 30.43 -1.16 -45.78
CA ALA A 5 30.20 -0.83 -44.37
C ALA A 5 29.04 -1.68 -43.82
N VAL A 6 29.35 -2.56 -42.87
CA VAL A 6 28.35 -3.33 -42.12
C VAL A 6 27.85 -2.45 -40.97
N ILE A 7 26.61 -1.97 -41.07
CA ILE A 7 25.94 -1.24 -39.99
C ILE A 7 25.33 -2.31 -39.05
N MET A 8 25.95 -2.49 -37.87
CA MET A 8 25.38 -3.31 -36.80
C MET A 8 24.27 -2.51 -36.10
N LEU A 9 23.04 -2.88 -36.36
CA LEU A 9 21.87 -2.32 -35.66
C LEU A 9 21.75 -3.00 -34.28
N ALA A 10 22.21 -2.34 -33.22
CA ALA A 10 22.02 -2.80 -31.86
C ALA A 10 20.54 -2.63 -31.46
N ALA A 11 19.79 -3.70 -31.49
CA ALA A 11 18.43 -3.73 -30.94
C ALA A 11 18.53 -3.60 -29.41
N LEU A 12 18.15 -2.45 -28.87
CA LEU A 12 17.94 -2.30 -27.42
C LEU A 12 16.73 -3.17 -27.02
N LEU A 13 17.03 -4.33 -26.46
CA LEU A 13 16.04 -5.14 -25.78
C LEU A 13 15.59 -4.37 -24.53
N VAL A 14 14.46 -3.68 -24.60
CA VAL A 14 13.75 -3.19 -23.41
C VAL A 14 13.23 -4.44 -22.69
N VAL A 15 13.99 -4.92 -21.72
CA VAL A 15 13.51 -5.96 -20.80
C VAL A 15 12.42 -5.31 -19.95
N PRO A 16 11.16 -5.76 -20.05
CA PRO A 16 10.14 -5.24 -19.14
C PRO A 16 10.58 -5.58 -17.71
N SER A 17 10.64 -4.58 -16.84
CA SER A 17 10.86 -4.81 -15.42
C SER A 17 9.78 -5.78 -14.94
N ALA A 18 10.18 -6.95 -14.44
CA ALA A 18 9.24 -7.92 -13.89
C ALA A 18 8.50 -7.23 -12.74
N GLU A 19 7.21 -6.97 -12.95
CA GLU A 19 6.33 -6.43 -11.91
C GLU A 19 6.26 -7.47 -10.78
N ALA A 20 6.52 -7.00 -9.55
CA ALA A 20 6.58 -7.88 -8.39
C ALA A 20 5.22 -7.99 -7.69
N TRP A 21 4.33 -7.01 -7.89
CA TRP A 21 3.06 -6.90 -7.21
C TRP A 21 2.10 -8.07 -7.45
N ARG A 22 1.16 -8.25 -6.52
CA ARG A 22 0.07 -9.25 -6.59
C ARG A 22 -1.27 -8.60 -6.30
N THR A 23 -2.33 -9.17 -6.86
CA THR A 23 -3.72 -8.83 -6.53
C THR A 23 -4.44 -10.04 -5.94
N THR A 24 -5.47 -9.79 -5.16
CA THR A 24 -6.36 -10.84 -4.60
C THR A 24 -7.40 -11.34 -5.60
N GLY A 25 -7.47 -10.73 -6.79
CA GLY A 25 -8.53 -10.99 -7.77
C GLY A 25 -9.86 -10.30 -7.44
N THR A 26 -9.88 -9.43 -6.43
CA THR A 26 -11.05 -8.63 -6.04
C THR A 26 -10.75 -7.14 -6.14
N GLN A 27 -11.77 -6.33 -6.42
CA GLN A 27 -11.62 -4.87 -6.52
C GLN A 27 -12.95 -4.16 -6.24
N TRP A 28 -12.93 -2.87 -6.04
CA TRP A 28 -14.12 -2.02 -5.98
C TRP A 28 -14.64 -1.72 -7.39
N HIS A 29 -15.95 -1.47 -7.51
CA HIS A 29 -16.53 -1.00 -8.78
C HIS A 29 -16.02 0.38 -9.22
N SER A 30 -15.57 1.19 -8.27
CA SER A 30 -14.93 2.48 -8.55
C SER A 30 -13.73 2.67 -7.63
N GLY A 31 -12.75 3.45 -8.08
CA GLY A 31 -11.59 3.79 -7.28
C GLY A 31 -11.87 4.75 -6.11
N THR A 32 -13.10 5.27 -5.94
CA THR A 32 -13.46 6.13 -4.80
C THR A 32 -14.05 5.29 -3.68
N ILE A 33 -13.38 5.29 -2.52
CA ILE A 33 -13.69 4.46 -1.36
C ILE A 33 -13.93 5.37 -0.15
N ARG A 34 -15.10 5.26 0.48
CA ARG A 34 -15.47 6.06 1.66
C ARG A 34 -14.99 5.37 2.93
N VAL A 35 -14.18 6.09 3.72
CA VAL A 35 -13.52 5.56 4.94
C VAL A 35 -13.94 6.38 6.16
N ALA A 36 -14.34 5.69 7.22
CA ALA A 36 -14.53 6.28 8.54
C ALA A 36 -13.50 5.75 9.54
N ASN A 37 -13.00 6.63 10.40
CA ASN A 37 -12.19 6.26 11.56
C ASN A 37 -13.04 6.26 12.83
N ILE A 38 -13.05 5.14 13.55
CA ILE A 38 -13.68 5.02 14.87
C ILE A 38 -12.65 4.85 16.00
N ALA A 39 -11.36 5.00 15.67
CA ALA A 39 -10.23 4.97 16.59
C ALA A 39 -9.50 6.33 16.57
N PRO A 40 -9.94 7.35 17.32
CA PRO A 40 -9.45 8.73 17.23
C PRO A 40 -7.94 8.86 17.49
N ASP A 41 -7.34 8.00 18.28
CA ASP A 41 -5.90 8.00 18.56
C ASP A 41 -5.07 7.71 17.29
N PHE A 42 -5.68 7.09 16.28
CA PHE A 42 -5.06 6.77 15.01
C PHE A 42 -5.44 7.73 13.87
N GLU A 43 -5.97 8.91 14.18
CA GLU A 43 -6.40 9.86 13.13
C GLU A 43 -5.24 10.31 12.24
N TRP A 44 -4.13 10.74 12.84
CA TRP A 44 -2.96 11.19 12.08
C TRP A 44 -2.34 10.05 11.24
N PRO A 45 -2.07 8.82 11.78
CA PRO A 45 -1.58 7.71 10.99
C PRO A 45 -2.43 7.37 9.78
N LEU A 46 -3.75 7.28 9.97
CA LEU A 46 -4.67 7.01 8.89
C LEU A 46 -4.66 8.13 7.84
N GLN A 47 -4.59 9.38 8.27
CA GLN A 47 -4.51 10.52 7.35
C GLN A 47 -3.26 10.44 6.45
N GLN A 48 -2.11 10.03 7.01
CA GLN A 48 -0.88 9.84 6.23
C GLN A 48 -1.04 8.73 5.19
N ALA A 49 -1.58 7.58 5.57
CA ALA A 49 -1.81 6.45 4.67
C ALA A 49 -2.80 6.80 3.54
N VAL A 50 -3.91 7.45 3.89
CA VAL A 50 -4.90 7.94 2.92
C VAL A 50 -4.27 8.94 1.95
N ALA A 51 -3.49 9.90 2.43
CA ALA A 51 -2.80 10.87 1.58
C ALA A 51 -1.81 10.18 0.62
N ALA A 52 -1.08 9.17 1.11
CA ALA A 52 -0.14 8.40 0.32
C ALA A 52 -0.82 7.67 -0.86
N TRP A 53 -1.89 6.94 -0.58
CA TRP A 53 -2.64 6.25 -1.64
C TRP A 53 -3.31 7.22 -2.62
N ASN A 54 -3.87 8.33 -2.13
CA ASN A 54 -4.47 9.36 -2.98
C ASN A 54 -3.44 10.06 -3.89
N ALA A 55 -2.16 10.06 -3.50
CA ALA A 55 -1.04 10.62 -4.28
C ALA A 55 -0.34 9.59 -5.17
N SER A 56 -0.72 8.31 -5.12
CA SER A 56 -0.05 7.20 -5.82
C SER A 56 -0.09 7.30 -7.35
N GLY A 57 -0.97 8.13 -7.90
CA GLY A 57 -1.18 8.25 -9.34
C GLY A 57 -2.09 7.18 -9.95
N ALA A 58 -2.46 6.15 -9.20
CA ALA A 58 -3.58 5.27 -9.55
C ALA A 58 -4.90 6.05 -9.42
N HIS A 59 -5.93 5.63 -10.18
CA HIS A 59 -7.25 6.24 -10.07
C HIS A 59 -8.00 5.75 -8.82
N VAL A 60 -7.33 5.86 -7.67
CA VAL A 60 -7.90 5.53 -6.35
C VAL A 60 -8.02 6.79 -5.50
N ARG A 61 -9.08 6.87 -4.71
CA ARG A 61 -9.33 7.99 -3.81
C ARG A 61 -10.06 7.52 -2.56
N PHE A 62 -9.37 7.50 -1.45
CA PHE A 62 -9.97 7.37 -0.14
C PHE A 62 -10.55 8.72 0.31
N VAL A 63 -11.84 8.74 0.66
CA VAL A 63 -12.57 9.93 1.11
C VAL A 63 -13.05 9.71 2.53
N ARG A 64 -12.70 10.63 3.43
CA ARG A 64 -13.14 10.59 4.82
C ARG A 64 -14.61 10.98 4.93
N VAL A 65 -15.37 10.15 5.61
CA VAL A 65 -16.82 10.33 5.81
C VAL A 65 -17.25 9.93 7.23
N PRO A 66 -18.40 10.36 7.71
CA PRO A 66 -19.02 9.81 8.92
C PRO A 66 -19.28 8.31 8.80
N ARG A 67 -19.23 7.56 9.92
CA ARG A 67 -19.38 6.10 9.96
C ARG A 67 -20.62 5.60 9.19
N ALA A 68 -21.74 6.28 9.29
CA ALA A 68 -22.99 5.88 8.62
C ALA A 68 -22.89 5.90 7.08
N GLN A 69 -21.89 6.58 6.50
CA GLN A 69 -21.68 6.69 5.05
C GLN A 69 -20.47 5.88 4.58
N ALA A 70 -19.75 5.24 5.50
CA ALA A 70 -18.51 4.54 5.20
C ALA A 70 -18.74 3.19 4.50
N GLN A 71 -17.87 2.88 3.56
CA GLN A 71 -17.72 1.56 2.99
C GLN A 71 -16.62 0.77 3.73
N VAL A 72 -15.65 1.50 4.30
CA VAL A 72 -14.58 0.95 5.10
C VAL A 72 -14.58 1.62 6.46
N VAL A 73 -14.52 0.83 7.51
CA VAL A 73 -14.42 1.32 8.90
C VAL A 73 -13.04 0.95 9.44
N VAL A 74 -12.34 1.94 9.98
CA VAL A 74 -11.05 1.74 10.64
C VAL A 74 -11.25 1.79 12.15
N GLY A 75 -10.82 0.74 12.85
CA GLY A 75 -10.93 0.58 14.30
C GLY A 75 -9.59 0.30 14.96
N ALA A 76 -9.55 0.45 16.28
CA ALA A 76 -8.45 -0.05 17.10
C ALA A 76 -8.95 -1.30 17.81
N ARG A 77 -8.45 -2.45 17.40
CA ARG A 77 -8.63 -3.71 18.09
C ARG A 77 -7.77 -4.80 17.45
N LEU A 78 -6.85 -5.33 18.22
CA LEU A 78 -6.38 -6.70 18.09
C LEU A 78 -6.23 -7.18 19.52
N ASP A 79 -7.02 -8.17 19.89
CA ASP A 79 -6.93 -8.77 21.24
C ASP A 79 -5.62 -9.58 21.35
N ALA A 80 -5.15 -9.79 22.56
CA ALA A 80 -3.86 -10.42 22.87
C ALA A 80 -3.66 -11.87 22.39
N GLY A 81 -4.60 -12.41 21.60
CA GLY A 81 -4.49 -13.74 20.98
C GLY A 81 -3.81 -13.76 19.62
N ASP A 82 -3.73 -12.60 18.93
CA ASP A 82 -3.10 -12.46 17.62
C ASP A 82 -1.78 -11.68 17.77
N GLU A 83 -0.86 -12.22 18.58
CA GLU A 83 0.40 -11.54 18.90
C GLU A 83 1.26 -11.24 17.67
N ASP A 84 1.03 -11.94 16.57
CA ASP A 84 1.80 -11.81 15.33
C ASP A 84 1.21 -10.80 14.34
N GLU A 85 -0.02 -10.30 14.54
CA GLU A 85 -0.65 -9.33 13.63
C GLU A 85 -0.60 -7.90 14.17
N ALA A 86 0.05 -7.00 13.43
CA ALA A 86 0.09 -5.58 13.74
C ALA A 86 -1.13 -4.82 13.20
N GLY A 87 -1.71 -5.31 12.12
CA GLY A 87 -2.91 -4.83 11.44
C GLY A 87 -3.65 -5.95 10.75
N LEU A 88 -4.93 -5.73 10.43
CA LEU A 88 -5.77 -6.69 9.73
C LEU A 88 -6.78 -5.94 8.86
N ALA A 89 -6.88 -6.31 7.59
CA ALA A 89 -7.93 -5.88 6.68
C ALA A 89 -8.88 -7.03 6.36
N GLU A 90 -10.14 -6.87 6.70
CA GLU A 90 -11.21 -7.80 6.34
C GLU A 90 -12.10 -7.18 5.26
N MET A 91 -12.45 -7.95 4.24
CA MET A 91 -13.27 -7.49 3.13
C MET A 91 -14.46 -8.42 2.89
N GLN A 92 -15.61 -7.84 2.64
CA GLN A 92 -16.77 -8.57 2.13
C GLN A 92 -16.83 -8.40 0.62
N THR A 93 -16.84 -9.52 -0.11
CA THR A 93 -16.84 -9.54 -1.57
C THR A 93 -18.06 -10.27 -2.12
N VAL A 94 -18.58 -9.80 -3.25
CA VAL A 94 -19.66 -10.45 -3.99
C VAL A 94 -19.29 -10.47 -5.47
N ASN A 95 -19.19 -11.65 -6.06
CA ASN A 95 -18.85 -11.84 -7.48
C ASN A 95 -17.57 -11.10 -7.89
N GLY A 96 -16.50 -11.18 -7.07
CA GLY A 96 -15.21 -10.53 -7.32
C GLY A 96 -15.17 -9.03 -7.00
N TRP A 97 -16.30 -8.44 -6.54
CA TRP A 97 -16.38 -7.03 -6.18
C TRP A 97 -16.38 -6.83 -4.68
N ILE A 98 -15.49 -5.97 -4.19
CA ILE A 98 -15.46 -5.55 -2.79
C ILE A 98 -16.68 -4.65 -2.52
N ARG A 99 -17.41 -4.91 -1.45
CA ARG A 99 -18.61 -4.17 -1.04
C ARG A 99 -18.38 -3.36 0.22
N SER A 100 -17.67 -3.93 1.18
CA SER A 100 -17.31 -3.27 2.43
C SER A 100 -16.01 -3.83 2.96
N GLY A 101 -15.39 -3.13 3.90
CA GLY A 101 -14.21 -3.60 4.60
C GLY A 101 -14.11 -3.05 6.02
N THR A 102 -13.30 -3.70 6.81
CA THR A 102 -12.89 -3.23 8.12
C THR A 102 -11.38 -3.33 8.20
N VAL A 103 -10.75 -2.31 8.76
CA VAL A 103 -9.32 -2.29 9.06
C VAL A 103 -9.16 -2.19 10.56
N TYR A 104 -8.41 -3.10 11.13
CA TYR A 104 -8.01 -3.09 12.53
C TYR A 104 -6.53 -2.77 12.66
N ILE A 105 -6.17 -2.17 13.78
CA ILE A 105 -4.79 -1.95 14.18
C ILE A 105 -4.65 -2.27 15.66
N ARG A 106 -3.51 -2.79 16.06
CA ARG A 106 -3.22 -3.08 17.46
C ARG A 106 -3.23 -1.79 18.29
N SER A 107 -3.97 -1.80 19.41
CA SER A 107 -3.98 -0.69 20.36
C SER A 107 -2.57 -0.42 20.89
N GLY A 108 -2.21 0.86 21.07
CA GLY A 108 -0.87 1.25 21.54
C GLY A 108 0.23 1.23 20.48
N THR A 109 -0.07 0.86 19.21
CA THR A 109 0.92 0.95 18.12
C THR A 109 1.45 2.38 18.01
N PRO A 110 2.79 2.58 17.99
CA PRO A 110 3.38 3.91 17.81
C PRO A 110 2.93 4.55 16.50
N ARG A 111 2.68 5.86 16.53
CA ARG A 111 2.01 6.58 15.43
C ARG A 111 2.67 6.42 14.06
N TYR A 112 4.01 6.32 14.00
CA TYR A 112 4.73 6.16 12.72
C TYR A 112 4.62 4.73 12.17
N ALA A 113 4.69 3.73 13.06
CA ALA A 113 4.42 2.35 12.70
C ALA A 113 2.97 2.17 12.25
N ALA A 114 2.02 2.81 12.96
CA ALA A 114 0.61 2.79 12.61
C ALA A 114 0.36 3.36 11.20
N ALA A 115 1.08 4.40 10.78
CA ALA A 115 0.95 4.96 9.43
C ALA A 115 1.40 3.95 8.35
N GLN A 116 2.47 3.20 8.60
CA GLN A 116 2.94 2.14 7.70
C GLN A 116 1.94 0.98 7.64
N ILE A 117 1.45 0.53 8.79
CA ILE A 117 0.44 -0.52 8.88
C ILE A 117 -0.83 -0.10 8.14
N PHE A 118 -1.35 1.11 8.36
CA PHE A 118 -2.53 1.56 7.62
C PHE A 118 -2.29 1.64 6.11
N ALA A 119 -1.10 2.05 5.66
CA ALA A 119 -0.79 2.04 4.24
C ALA A 119 -0.85 0.62 3.66
N HIS A 120 -0.37 -0.39 4.41
CA HIS A 120 -0.44 -1.79 4.07
C HIS A 120 -1.90 -2.28 4.04
N GLU A 121 -2.65 -2.09 5.13
CA GLU A 121 -4.03 -2.57 5.23
C GLU A 121 -4.95 -1.91 4.21
N LEU A 122 -4.76 -0.62 3.91
CA LEU A 122 -5.48 0.05 2.83
C LEU A 122 -5.10 -0.50 1.45
N GLY A 123 -3.90 -1.04 1.27
CA GLY A 123 -3.52 -1.79 0.08
C GLY A 123 -4.37 -3.06 -0.07
N HIS A 124 -4.58 -3.83 1.01
CA HIS A 124 -5.51 -4.96 1.00
C HIS A 124 -6.94 -4.51 0.68
N ILE A 125 -7.39 -3.42 1.27
CA ILE A 125 -8.70 -2.83 0.95
C ILE A 125 -8.82 -2.50 -0.55
N LEU A 126 -7.74 -2.16 -1.23
CA LEU A 126 -7.74 -1.95 -2.69
C LEU A 126 -7.75 -3.27 -3.48
N GLY A 127 -7.59 -4.43 -2.86
CA GLY A 127 -7.50 -5.72 -3.53
C GLY A 127 -6.07 -6.14 -3.84
N LEU A 128 -5.06 -5.55 -3.20
CA LEU A 128 -3.67 -5.96 -3.33
C LEU A 128 -3.36 -7.12 -2.40
N GLY A 129 -2.55 -8.06 -2.87
CA GLY A 129 -2.02 -9.16 -2.11
C GLY A 129 -0.60 -8.88 -1.60
N HIS A 130 -0.09 -9.73 -0.70
CA HIS A 130 1.29 -9.62 -0.24
C HIS A 130 2.31 -9.79 -1.37
N GLU A 131 3.36 -8.98 -1.34
CA GLU A 131 4.51 -9.02 -2.23
C GLU A 131 5.81 -9.06 -1.42
N ASN A 132 6.62 -10.10 -1.60
CA ASN A 132 7.83 -10.34 -0.79
C ASN A 132 9.12 -10.46 -1.62
N ARG A 133 9.11 -10.12 -2.92
CA ARG A 133 10.31 -10.18 -3.77
C ARG A 133 11.16 -8.92 -3.69
N ALA A 134 10.53 -7.77 -3.48
CA ALA A 134 11.19 -6.48 -3.38
C ALA A 134 10.70 -5.70 -2.16
N CYS A 135 11.32 -4.55 -1.85
CA CYS A 135 10.76 -3.62 -0.86
C CYS A 135 9.46 -3.01 -1.39
N ALA A 136 8.36 -3.32 -0.75
CA ALA A 136 7.02 -2.86 -1.06
C ALA A 136 6.25 -2.56 0.23
N THR A 137 5.21 -1.72 0.14
CA THR A 137 4.27 -1.52 1.23
C THR A 137 3.54 -2.81 1.57
N MET A 138 3.26 -3.60 0.52
CA MET A 138 2.58 -4.89 0.64
C MET A 138 3.50 -6.05 1.04
N ASN A 139 4.71 -5.80 1.58
CA ASN A 139 5.48 -6.89 2.18
C ASN A 139 4.73 -7.46 3.39
N SER A 140 4.65 -8.79 3.49
CA SER A 140 4.15 -9.44 4.70
C SER A 140 5.18 -9.24 5.82
N MET A 141 4.84 -8.43 6.80
CA MET A 141 5.79 -8.00 7.85
C MET A 141 6.09 -9.09 8.90
N LEU A 142 5.38 -10.20 8.91
CA LEU A 142 5.27 -11.03 10.10
C LEU A 142 5.53 -12.52 9.92
N GLN A 143 6.09 -12.97 8.82
CA GLN A 143 6.53 -14.36 8.76
C GLN A 143 8.04 -14.41 8.91
N GLY A 144 8.50 -14.93 10.05
CA GLY A 144 9.89 -14.98 10.49
C GLY A 144 10.89 -15.64 9.54
N ASP A 145 10.43 -16.23 8.45
CA ASP A 145 11.25 -16.85 7.41
C ASP A 145 11.55 -15.92 6.21
N HIS A 146 10.93 -14.73 6.17
CA HIS A 146 11.16 -13.77 5.10
C HIS A 146 11.87 -12.54 5.65
N PRO A 147 13.14 -12.31 5.29
CA PRO A 147 13.84 -11.11 5.71
C PRO A 147 13.09 -9.88 5.23
N PHE A 148 12.93 -8.91 6.13
CA PHE A 148 12.33 -7.61 5.80
C PHE A 148 13.03 -6.99 4.59
N ARG A 149 12.31 -6.80 3.50
CA ARG A 149 12.89 -6.36 2.21
C ARG A 149 13.17 -4.87 2.14
N CYS A 150 12.60 -4.10 3.06
CA CYS A 150 12.79 -2.67 3.13
C CYS A 150 13.84 -2.31 4.18
N ALA A 151 14.70 -1.34 3.88
CA ALA A 151 15.62 -0.80 4.86
C ALA A 151 14.86 -0.19 6.05
N ALA A 152 15.36 -0.40 7.26
CA ALA A 152 14.84 0.26 8.45
C ALA A 152 15.07 1.77 8.34
N PRO A 153 14.13 2.62 8.82
CA PRO A 153 14.33 4.06 8.89
C PRO A 153 15.55 4.40 9.75
N PRO A 154 16.38 5.38 9.36
CA PRO A 154 17.46 5.87 10.19
C PRO A 154 16.95 6.39 11.56
N PRO A 155 17.77 6.39 12.63
CA PRO A 155 17.38 6.96 13.91
C PRO A 155 16.87 8.40 13.78
N GLY A 156 15.78 8.74 14.47
CA GLY A 156 15.16 10.08 14.42
C GLY A 156 14.38 10.37 13.14
N THR A 157 14.13 9.35 12.31
CA THR A 157 13.31 9.46 11.12
C THR A 157 12.21 8.40 11.11
N TRP A 158 11.26 8.53 10.18
CA TRP A 158 10.25 7.51 9.90
C TRP A 158 10.06 7.37 8.39
N ARG A 159 9.51 6.25 7.96
CA ARG A 159 9.19 6.06 6.54
C ARG A 159 7.95 6.87 6.18
N CYS A 160 8.14 7.97 5.45
CA CYS A 160 7.04 8.82 4.98
C CYS A 160 6.61 8.51 3.55
N GLY A 161 7.44 7.83 2.77
CA GLY A 161 7.06 7.22 1.51
C GLY A 161 6.29 5.93 1.78
N LEU A 162 5.00 6.06 2.11
CA LEU A 162 4.17 4.95 2.57
C LEU A 162 3.64 4.04 1.46
N VAL A 163 3.72 4.47 0.20
CA VAL A 163 3.32 3.68 -0.97
C VAL A 163 4.48 3.65 -1.95
N THR A 164 4.99 2.47 -2.25
CA THR A 164 6.07 2.33 -3.23
C THR A 164 5.54 2.42 -4.66
N LYS A 165 6.44 2.52 -5.64
CA LYS A 165 6.05 2.53 -7.04
C LYS A 165 5.41 1.19 -7.46
N ASP A 166 5.87 0.08 -6.89
CA ASP A 166 5.34 -1.26 -7.16
C ASP A 166 3.89 -1.36 -6.71
N ASP A 167 3.59 -0.94 -5.47
CA ASP A 167 2.22 -0.91 -4.94
C ASP A 167 1.31 0.03 -5.73
N ALA A 168 1.82 1.20 -6.12
CA ALA A 168 1.10 2.14 -6.97
C ALA A 168 0.81 1.54 -8.36
N SER A 169 1.73 0.73 -8.92
CA SER A 169 1.52 0.01 -10.18
C SER A 169 0.44 -1.05 -10.04
N ALA A 170 0.43 -1.80 -8.93
CA ALA A 170 -0.63 -2.75 -8.61
C ALA A 170 -2.01 -2.09 -8.56
N ALA A 171 -2.12 -0.97 -7.86
CA ALA A 171 -3.37 -0.21 -7.78
C ALA A 171 -3.77 0.36 -9.17
N ALA A 172 -2.80 0.86 -9.96
CA ALA A 172 -3.07 1.35 -11.31
C ALA A 172 -3.50 0.22 -12.26
N HIS A 173 -3.02 -1.02 -12.07
CA HIS A 173 -3.49 -2.17 -12.80
C HIS A 173 -4.98 -2.44 -12.57
N LEU A 174 -5.45 -2.32 -11.32
CA LEU A 174 -6.86 -2.56 -10.97
C LEU A 174 -7.78 -1.38 -11.33
N TYR A 175 -7.31 -0.14 -11.18
CA TYR A 175 -8.16 1.07 -11.23
C TYR A 175 -7.78 2.04 -12.35
N GLY A 176 -6.72 1.76 -13.11
CA GLY A 176 -6.17 2.70 -14.08
C GLY A 176 -5.32 3.80 -13.44
N GLY A 177 -4.80 4.69 -14.26
CA GLY A 177 -3.94 5.79 -13.82
C GLY A 177 -2.47 5.60 -14.20
N THR A 178 -1.62 6.54 -13.78
CA THR A 178 -0.17 6.50 -14.00
C THR A 178 0.53 6.44 -12.65
N PRO A 179 1.12 5.28 -12.28
CA PRO A 179 1.72 5.10 -10.97
C PRO A 179 2.88 6.05 -10.72
N ARG A 180 2.94 6.60 -9.52
CA ARG A 180 3.98 7.52 -9.06
C ARG A 180 4.63 6.99 -7.80
N ALA A 181 5.97 7.00 -7.74
CA ALA A 181 6.68 6.81 -6.48
C ALA A 181 6.50 8.05 -5.60
N GLN A 182 6.40 7.86 -4.30
CA GLN A 182 6.43 8.98 -3.36
C GLN A 182 7.83 9.57 -3.29
N ALA A 183 7.92 10.91 -3.23
CA ALA A 183 9.19 11.64 -3.38
C ALA A 183 10.19 11.42 -2.23
N HIS A 184 9.72 11.04 -1.02
CA HIS A 184 10.55 10.89 0.18
C HIS A 184 10.27 9.57 0.89
N GLU A 185 11.29 8.73 1.00
CA GLU A 185 11.19 7.46 1.72
C GLU A 185 11.28 7.65 3.24
N PHE A 186 12.10 8.60 3.70
CA PHE A 186 12.28 8.91 5.12
C PHE A 186 12.02 10.38 5.41
N CYS A 187 11.27 10.66 6.47
CA CYS A 187 11.02 12.00 6.98
C CYS A 187 11.65 12.20 8.35
N SER A 188 12.17 13.40 8.60
CA SER A 188 12.65 13.77 9.93
C SER A 188 11.49 13.80 10.93
N VAL A 189 11.72 13.21 12.11
CA VAL A 189 10.82 13.37 13.26
C VAL A 189 11.11 14.75 13.85
N ARG A 190 10.22 15.70 13.62
CA ARG A 190 10.27 16.96 14.37
C ARG A 190 9.70 16.66 15.75
N GLY A 191 10.54 16.82 16.77
CA GLY A 191 10.17 16.72 18.19
C GLY A 191 9.12 17.75 18.60
#